data_84704033a3f874ceaa7c7e13e1964cd1
#
_entry.id   84704033a3f874ceaa7c7e13e1964cd1
#
_cell.length_a   1.000
_cell.length_b   1.000
_cell.length_c   1.000
_cell.angle_alpha   90.00
_cell.angle_beta   90.00
_cell.angle_gamma   90.00
#
_symmetry.space_group_name_H-M   'P 1'
#
loop_
_entity.id
_entity.type
_entity.pdbx_description
1 polymer ?
#
loop_
_entity_poly.entity_id
_entity_poly.type
_entity_poly.pdbx_seq_one_letter_code
_entity_poly.pdbx_strand_id
1 'polypeptide(L)'
;MSAAEVLSNYKGQEAAERRYSNFKGPIAVAPMFLKNNRRIEALISVICLALLIFSLVERAVRLALSPVVKLAGLWAGQAAKPTGRLIFIALSQLRLLPASAVGPAEIPKPPPLQARLLELLRVDPRRPR
;
A
#
# COMPACT_ATOMS: atom_id res chain seq x y z
N MET A 1 4.57 -31.50 12.97
CA MET A 1 4.88 -30.70 11.78
C MET A 1 5.60 -31.56 10.74
N SER A 2 5.06 -31.66 9.52
CA SER A 2 5.73 -32.37 8.44
C SER A 2 6.88 -31.52 7.84
N ALA A 3 7.84 -32.15 7.16
CA ALA A 3 8.93 -31.42 6.48
C ALA A 3 8.39 -30.41 5.44
N ALA A 4 7.26 -30.70 4.81
CA ALA A 4 6.61 -29.79 3.88
C ALA A 4 6.03 -28.54 4.57
N GLU A 5 5.46 -28.67 5.77
CA GLU A 5 4.97 -27.55 6.57
C GLU A 5 6.11 -26.67 7.07
N VAL A 6 7.23 -27.28 7.50
CA VAL A 6 8.44 -26.53 7.89
C VAL A 6 8.98 -25.73 6.72
N LEU A 7 9.06 -26.33 5.53
CA LEU A 7 9.53 -25.65 4.32
C LEU A 7 8.58 -24.53 3.89
N SER A 8 7.26 -24.74 4.01
CA SER A 8 6.25 -23.73 3.71
C SER A 8 6.37 -22.52 4.66
N ASN A 9 6.54 -22.78 5.96
CA ASN A 9 6.73 -21.74 6.96
C ASN A 9 8.04 -20.98 6.73
N TYR A 10 9.13 -21.68 6.39
CA TYR A 10 10.41 -21.04 6.05
C TYR A 10 10.31 -20.14 4.82
N LYS A 11 9.64 -20.60 3.76
CA LYS A 11 9.35 -19.78 2.57
C LYS A 11 8.43 -18.59 2.89
N GLY A 12 7.55 -18.72 3.88
CA GLY A 12 6.72 -17.63 4.40
C GLY A 12 7.53 -16.52 5.08
N GLN A 13 8.68 -16.86 5.67
CA GLN A 13 9.57 -15.90 6.32
C GLN A 13 10.11 -14.84 5.34
N GLU A 14 10.38 -15.22 4.08
CA GLU A 14 10.81 -14.31 3.02
C GLU A 14 9.80 -13.17 2.79
N ALA A 15 8.50 -13.44 2.96
CA ALA A 15 7.47 -12.42 2.84
C ALA A 15 7.53 -11.40 4.01
N ALA A 16 7.86 -11.86 5.21
CA ALA A 16 8.07 -10.99 6.37
C ALA A 16 9.34 -10.15 6.21
N GLU A 17 10.43 -10.74 5.75
CA GLU A 17 11.69 -10.04 5.50
C GLU A 17 11.55 -8.98 4.43
N ARG A 18 10.84 -9.24 3.32
CA ARG A 18 10.54 -8.23 2.29
C ARG A 18 9.71 -7.06 2.85
N ARG A 19 8.80 -7.33 3.78
CA ARG A 19 8.03 -6.26 4.44
C ARG A 19 8.92 -5.46 5.38
N TYR A 20 9.86 -6.12 6.06
CA TYR A 20 10.85 -5.45 6.89
C TYR A 20 11.78 -4.55 6.07
N SER A 21 12.12 -4.93 4.83
CA SER A 21 12.93 -4.09 3.94
C SER A 21 12.24 -2.79 3.55
N ASN A 22 10.90 -2.72 3.59
CA ASN A 22 10.15 -1.49 3.37
C ASN A 22 10.40 -0.44 4.48
N PHE A 23 10.81 -0.85 5.67
CA PHE A 23 11.28 0.06 6.72
C PHE A 23 12.54 0.83 6.32
N LYS A 24 13.42 0.18 5.57
CA LYS A 24 14.68 0.77 5.09
C LYS A 24 14.54 1.51 3.77
N GLY A 25 13.37 1.38 3.10
CA GLY A 25 13.08 1.95 1.78
C GLY A 25 11.95 2.99 1.81
N PRO A 26 10.76 2.66 1.28
CA PRO A 26 9.71 3.66 1.03
C PRO A 26 9.11 4.28 2.29
N ILE A 27 9.23 3.62 3.43
CA ILE A 27 8.81 4.13 4.75
C ILE A 27 10.04 4.50 5.58
N ALA A 28 11.17 4.80 4.91
CA ALA A 28 12.42 5.13 5.59
C ALA A 28 12.20 6.29 6.57
N VAL A 29 12.26 5.94 7.82
CA VAL A 29 12.30 6.92 8.90
C VAL A 29 13.73 7.43 8.95
N ALA A 30 13.91 8.73 8.70
CA ALA A 30 15.19 9.37 8.92
C ALA A 30 15.65 9.08 10.37
N PRO A 31 16.96 8.87 10.62
CA PRO A 31 17.45 8.61 11.96
C PRO A 31 16.99 9.75 12.89
N MET A 32 15.93 9.46 13.65
CA MET A 32 15.42 10.38 14.65
C MET A 32 16.03 10.03 15.99
N PHE A 33 16.82 10.93 16.54
CA PHE A 33 17.38 10.78 17.89
C PHE A 33 16.28 11.06 18.92
N LEU A 34 15.49 10.04 19.22
CA LEU A 34 14.48 10.11 20.27
C LEU A 34 15.10 9.70 21.60
N LYS A 35 15.19 10.63 22.53
CA LYS A 35 15.72 10.37 23.90
C LYS A 35 14.68 9.76 24.85
N ASN A 36 13.41 9.63 24.43
CA ASN A 36 12.33 9.21 25.30
C ASN A 36 11.71 7.90 24.80
N ASN A 37 11.69 6.87 25.63
CA ASN A 37 11.16 5.54 25.31
C ASN A 37 9.69 5.60 24.86
N ARG A 38 8.84 6.40 25.47
CA ARG A 38 7.44 6.57 25.07
C ARG A 38 7.30 7.07 23.63
N ARG A 39 8.18 7.98 23.21
CA ARG A 39 8.19 8.48 21.82
C ARG A 39 8.67 7.41 20.84
N ILE A 40 9.63 6.57 21.26
CA ILE A 40 10.12 5.44 20.47
C ILE A 40 8.99 4.42 20.30
N GLU A 41 8.30 4.05 21.36
CA GLU A 41 7.15 3.12 21.31
C GLU A 41 6.03 3.65 20.42
N ALA A 42 5.68 4.93 20.56
CA ALA A 42 4.68 5.56 19.71
C ALA A 42 5.09 5.55 18.23
N LEU A 43 6.35 5.86 17.92
CA LEU A 43 6.87 5.82 16.56
C LEU A 43 6.81 4.40 15.97
N ILE A 44 7.27 3.40 16.72
CA ILE A 44 7.22 1.99 16.30
C ILE A 44 5.77 1.59 16.03
N SER A 45 4.84 1.95 16.91
CA SER A 45 3.41 1.65 16.74
C SER A 45 2.84 2.25 15.44
N VAL A 46 3.16 3.52 15.17
CA VAL A 46 2.73 4.19 13.92
C VAL A 46 3.34 3.51 12.69
N ILE A 47 4.61 3.13 12.74
CA ILE A 47 5.26 2.45 11.63
C ILE A 47 4.64 1.06 11.40
N CYS A 48 4.37 0.30 12.45
CA CYS A 48 3.70 -1.00 12.35
C CYS A 48 2.31 -0.85 11.71
N LEU A 49 1.55 0.17 12.10
CA LEU A 49 0.25 0.47 11.52
C LEU A 49 0.36 0.85 10.04
N ALA A 50 1.33 1.68 9.68
CA ALA A 50 1.60 2.05 8.30
C ALA A 50 1.95 0.83 7.43
N LEU A 51 2.79 -0.08 7.94
CA LEU A 51 3.12 -1.33 7.26
C LEU A 51 1.91 -2.26 7.10
N LEU A 52 1.04 -2.32 8.11
CA LEU A 52 -0.19 -3.09 8.02
C LEU A 52 -1.07 -2.55 6.89
N ILE A 53 -1.34 -1.24 6.86
CA ILE A 53 -2.13 -0.60 5.81
C ILE A 53 -1.50 -0.85 4.43
N PHE A 54 -0.19 -0.65 4.31
CA PHE A 54 0.56 -0.90 3.09
C PHE A 54 0.38 -2.33 2.57
N SER A 55 0.47 -3.31 3.49
CA SER A 55 0.31 -4.73 3.16
C SER A 55 -1.13 -5.09 2.80
N LEU A 56 -2.12 -4.50 3.46
CA LEU A 56 -3.54 -4.72 3.19
C LEU A 56 -3.93 -4.17 1.82
N VAL A 57 -3.48 -2.97 1.47
CA VAL A 57 -3.74 -2.36 0.15
C VAL A 57 -3.13 -3.22 -0.96
N GLU A 58 -1.86 -3.65 -0.82
CA GLU A 58 -1.21 -4.53 -1.78
C GLU A 58 -2.00 -5.84 -1.95
N ARG A 59 -2.40 -6.46 -0.84
CA ARG A 59 -3.19 -7.70 -0.87
C ARG A 59 -4.54 -7.49 -1.54
N ALA A 60 -5.26 -6.42 -1.20
CA ALA A 60 -6.57 -6.11 -1.78
C ALA A 60 -6.49 -5.96 -3.30
N VAL A 61 -5.51 -5.18 -3.79
CA VAL A 61 -5.29 -5.00 -5.23
C VAL A 61 -4.96 -6.33 -5.92
N ARG A 62 -4.08 -7.16 -5.34
CA ARG A 62 -3.72 -8.45 -5.91
C ARG A 62 -4.88 -9.44 -5.96
N LEU A 63 -5.69 -9.49 -4.91
CA LEU A 63 -6.88 -10.34 -4.87
C LEU A 63 -7.93 -9.91 -5.89
N ALA A 64 -8.18 -8.60 -5.98
CA ALA A 64 -9.16 -8.07 -6.94
C ALA A 64 -8.68 -8.22 -8.40
N LEU A 65 -7.37 -8.26 -8.63
CA LEU A 65 -6.78 -8.42 -9.97
C LEU A 65 -6.76 -9.89 -10.44
N SER A 66 -6.83 -10.86 -9.51
CA SER A 66 -6.76 -12.30 -9.82
C SER A 66 -7.82 -12.73 -10.86
N PRO A 67 -7.48 -13.59 -11.84
CA PRO A 67 -6.24 -14.36 -12.02
C PRO A 67 -5.10 -13.59 -12.71
N VAL A 68 -5.33 -12.35 -13.12
CA VAL A 68 -4.30 -11.50 -13.75
C VAL A 68 -3.21 -11.15 -12.73
N VAL A 69 -1.95 -11.29 -13.12
CA VAL A 69 -0.83 -11.05 -12.18
C VAL A 69 -0.24 -9.67 -12.33
N LYS A 70 -0.42 -9.02 -13.49
CA LYS A 70 0.18 -7.72 -13.83
C LYS A 70 -0.90 -6.68 -14.10
N LEU A 71 -0.68 -5.46 -13.63
CA LEU A 71 -1.52 -4.29 -13.91
C LEU A 71 -0.84 -3.42 -14.97
N ALA A 72 -1.58 -3.13 -16.05
CA ALA A 72 -1.10 -2.29 -17.14
C ALA A 72 -0.80 -0.85 -16.67
N GLY A 73 0.27 -0.27 -17.17
CA GLY A 73 0.65 1.12 -16.87
C GLY A 73 1.28 1.35 -15.51
N LEU A 74 1.43 0.31 -14.68
CA LEU A 74 1.87 0.46 -13.27
C LEU A 74 3.35 0.86 -13.12
N TRP A 75 4.21 0.50 -14.08
CA TRP A 75 5.63 0.82 -14.05
C TRP A 75 6.06 1.45 -15.37
N ALA A 76 6.36 2.75 -15.36
CA ALA A 76 6.80 3.49 -16.56
C ALA A 76 5.95 3.23 -17.82
N GLY A 77 4.62 3.15 -17.67
CA GLY A 77 3.70 2.84 -18.75
C GLY A 77 3.57 1.35 -19.08
N GLN A 78 4.38 0.49 -18.49
CA GLN A 78 4.36 -0.96 -18.73
C GLN A 78 3.54 -1.72 -17.68
N ALA A 79 3.15 -2.94 -18.03
CA ALA A 79 2.46 -3.83 -17.12
C ALA A 79 3.42 -4.41 -16.07
N ALA A 80 3.13 -4.22 -14.79
CA ALA A 80 3.92 -4.70 -13.67
C ALA A 80 3.08 -5.39 -12.61
N LYS A 81 3.72 -6.29 -11.83
CA LYS A 81 3.09 -6.91 -10.67
C LYS A 81 2.85 -5.83 -9.60
N PRO A 82 1.62 -5.69 -9.08
CA PRO A 82 1.33 -4.70 -8.06
C PRO A 82 2.12 -5.00 -6.78
N THR A 83 2.96 -4.03 -6.41
CA THR A 83 3.60 -3.97 -5.11
C THR A 83 3.07 -2.76 -4.37
N GLY A 84 3.04 -2.80 -3.04
CA GLY A 84 2.59 -1.67 -2.26
C GLY A 84 3.27 -0.37 -2.68
N ARG A 85 4.60 -0.40 -2.89
CA ARG A 85 5.36 0.77 -3.37
C ARG A 85 4.83 1.35 -4.67
N LEU A 86 4.60 0.51 -5.70
CA LEU A 86 4.11 0.98 -7.01
C LEU A 86 2.68 1.52 -6.91
N ILE A 87 1.84 0.87 -6.11
CA ILE A 87 0.46 1.30 -5.87
C ILE A 87 0.45 2.68 -5.21
N PHE A 88 1.22 2.89 -4.14
CA PHE A 88 1.27 4.18 -3.45
C PHE A 88 1.91 5.28 -4.30
N ILE A 89 2.95 4.97 -5.11
CA ILE A 89 3.50 5.92 -6.09
C ILE A 89 2.43 6.31 -7.12
N ALA A 90 1.68 5.36 -7.66
CA ALA A 90 0.61 5.64 -8.60
C ALA A 90 -0.51 6.50 -7.99
N LEU A 91 -0.86 6.26 -6.71
CA LEU A 91 -1.88 7.00 -5.99
C LEU A 91 -1.40 8.35 -5.42
N SER A 92 -0.10 8.60 -5.34
CA SER A 92 0.46 9.84 -4.77
C SER A 92 0.06 11.11 -5.52
N GLN A 93 -0.33 10.98 -6.79
CA GLN A 93 -0.82 12.08 -7.64
C GLN A 93 -2.32 12.35 -7.51
N LEU A 94 -3.06 11.52 -6.74
CA LEU A 94 -4.47 11.73 -6.53
C LEU A 94 -4.71 13.00 -5.71
N ARG A 95 -5.63 13.81 -6.21
CA ARG A 95 -6.13 14.98 -5.48
C ARG A 95 -7.52 14.67 -4.96
N LEU A 96 -7.67 14.82 -3.65
CA LEU A 96 -8.96 14.78 -2.99
C LEU A 96 -9.45 16.21 -2.79
N LEU A 97 -10.61 16.55 -3.35
CA LEU A 97 -11.31 17.77 -2.99
C LEU A 97 -12.09 17.49 -1.70
N PRO A 98 -11.81 18.23 -0.62
CA PRO A 98 -12.51 18.02 0.64
C PRO A 98 -13.97 18.44 0.53
N ALA A 99 -14.84 17.88 1.35
CA ALA A 99 -16.22 18.32 1.46
C ALA A 99 -16.29 19.81 1.83
N SER A 100 -17.13 20.53 1.14
CA SER A 100 -17.33 21.97 1.34
C SER A 100 -18.84 22.29 1.35
N ALA A 101 -19.18 23.55 1.58
CA ALA A 101 -20.56 24.02 1.48
C ALA A 101 -21.18 23.81 0.07
N VAL A 102 -20.34 23.61 -0.95
CA VAL A 102 -20.75 23.44 -2.35
C VAL A 102 -20.96 21.99 -2.73
N GLY A 103 -20.33 21.02 -2.04
CA GLY A 103 -20.49 19.61 -2.37
C GLY A 103 -19.72 18.64 -1.46
N PRO A 104 -20.00 17.34 -1.62
CA PRO A 104 -19.28 16.29 -0.89
C PRO A 104 -17.82 16.20 -1.33
N ALA A 105 -17.01 15.49 -0.53
CA ALA A 105 -15.63 15.16 -0.93
C ALA A 105 -15.64 14.32 -2.22
N GLU A 106 -14.77 14.65 -3.16
CA GLU A 106 -14.64 13.88 -4.41
C GLU A 106 -13.21 13.84 -4.93
N ILE A 107 -12.91 12.84 -5.76
CA ILE A 107 -11.67 12.72 -6.52
C ILE A 107 -11.99 13.08 -7.98
N PRO A 108 -11.59 14.26 -8.46
CA PRO A 108 -11.94 14.71 -9.81
C PRO A 108 -11.17 13.90 -10.84
N LYS A 109 -11.90 13.33 -11.81
CA LYS A 109 -11.42 12.62 -13.01
C LYS A 109 -10.02 11.98 -12.87
N PRO A 110 -9.87 10.90 -12.09
CA PRO A 110 -8.58 10.25 -11.94
C PRO A 110 -8.08 9.74 -13.31
N PRO A 111 -6.77 9.78 -13.58
CA PRO A 111 -6.16 9.13 -14.73
C PRO A 111 -6.52 7.64 -14.82
N PRO A 112 -6.44 7.01 -16.01
CA PRO A 112 -6.93 5.64 -16.23
C PRO A 112 -6.35 4.60 -15.25
N LEU A 113 -5.05 4.66 -14.96
CA LEU A 113 -4.40 3.77 -14.00
C LEU A 113 -4.94 3.96 -12.59
N GLN A 114 -5.09 5.21 -12.16
CA GLN A 114 -5.60 5.53 -10.83
C GLN A 114 -7.08 5.17 -10.70
N ALA A 115 -7.89 5.42 -11.74
CA ALA A 115 -9.28 4.99 -11.80
C ALA A 115 -9.40 3.47 -11.64
N ARG A 116 -8.54 2.71 -12.32
CA ARG A 116 -8.49 1.25 -12.21
C ARG A 116 -8.06 0.79 -10.82
N LEU A 117 -7.09 1.45 -10.19
CA LEU A 117 -6.68 1.14 -8.81
C LEU A 117 -7.81 1.43 -7.80
N LEU A 118 -8.52 2.56 -7.95
CA LEU A 118 -9.67 2.88 -7.09
C LEU A 118 -10.79 1.84 -7.24
N GLU A 119 -11.07 1.39 -8.47
CA GLU A 119 -12.03 0.32 -8.74
C GLU A 119 -11.63 -1.00 -8.04
N LEU A 120 -10.37 -1.42 -8.18
CA LEU A 120 -9.83 -2.62 -7.53
C LEU A 120 -9.91 -2.53 -5.99
N LEU A 121 -9.75 -1.33 -5.44
CA LEU A 121 -9.87 -1.05 -4.02
C LEU A 121 -11.32 -0.80 -3.58
N ARG A 122 -12.29 -0.82 -4.50
CA ARG A 122 -13.71 -0.54 -4.27
C ARG A 122 -13.96 0.86 -3.67
N VAL A 123 -13.16 1.83 -4.06
CA VAL A 123 -13.32 3.23 -3.67
C VAL A 123 -14.08 3.98 -4.76
N ASP A 124 -15.23 4.55 -4.42
CA ASP A 124 -15.99 5.43 -5.33
C ASP A 124 -15.33 6.82 -5.36
N PRO A 125 -14.83 7.28 -6.52
CA PRO A 125 -14.21 8.59 -6.64
C PRO A 125 -15.15 9.76 -6.28
N ARG A 126 -16.47 9.57 -6.43
CA ARG A 126 -17.49 10.58 -6.13
C ARG A 126 -17.88 10.62 -4.65
N ARG A 127 -17.57 9.56 -3.91
CA ARG A 127 -17.83 9.44 -2.46
C ARG A 127 -16.74 8.65 -1.80
N PRO A 128 -15.49 9.14 -1.81
CA PRO A 128 -14.39 8.47 -1.13
C PRO A 128 -14.64 8.48 0.38
N ARG A 129 -14.89 7.28 0.93
CA ARG A 129 -15.04 7.05 2.37
C ARG A 129 -13.78 6.44 2.90
#